data_07de35c34e7d477b049eb83a96ef9a73
#
_entry.id   07de35c34e7d477b049eb83a96ef9a73
#
_cell.length_a   1.000
_cell.length_b   1.000
_cell.length_c   1.000
_cell.angle_alpha   90.00
_cell.angle_beta   90.00
_cell.angle_gamma   90.00
#
_symmetry.space_group_name_H-M   'P 1'
#
loop_
_entity.id
_entity.type
_entity.pdbx_description
1 polymer ?
#
loop_
_entity_poly.entity_id
_entity_poly.type
_entity_poly.pdbx_seq_one_letter_code
_entity_poly.pdbx_strand_id
1 'polypeptide(L)'
;MEKYSRIKALISLDAIRYNFEQMKKNIKEGTKIVAVIKADAYGHGAVPIARMLESFDYVWGFATATAQEALQLRRAGITRPVLILGLVFEEYYTELAENEVRMAVCDYETAWKFNKASEKAGKKGLIHLAVDTGMTRIGFKDNEKSLEDIHKIGSLPNVEIEGLFTHFARADEYDRTPAMVQLKRYLDFAQLLEKEGIHIPLHHCSNSAGIIRVPEANLNLVRAGITIYGIYPSEEVEKDIVKLQPVMSLKSHVSYVKDVEPGTQVSYGGTYTTERITRIATIPVGYADGYPRMLSNKGWVLIHGKKAPICGRVCMDQFMVDVTELPQVKAGDEVTLLGEDGDEFISADMLGDLSGRFSYELVCDINKRVPRIYIKDGKECGELSYFD
;
A
#
# COMPACT_ATOMS: atom_id res chain seq x y z
N MET A 1 -26.61 15.95 17.64
CA MET A 1 -25.69 15.30 18.61
C MET A 1 -24.44 15.00 17.82
N GLU A 2 -23.29 15.59 18.16
CA GLU A 2 -22.01 15.25 17.52
C GLU A 2 -21.74 13.77 17.73
N LYS A 3 -21.45 13.07 16.64
CA LYS A 3 -21.18 11.63 16.65
C LYS A 3 -19.68 11.44 16.93
N TYR A 4 -19.33 11.24 18.19
CA TYR A 4 -17.96 10.92 18.57
C TYR A 4 -17.58 9.54 18.04
N SER A 5 -16.55 9.50 17.21
CA SER A 5 -15.98 8.24 16.75
C SER A 5 -14.85 7.82 17.69
N ARG A 6 -14.85 6.55 18.13
CA ARG A 6 -13.74 6.00 18.93
C ARG A 6 -12.40 6.16 18.22
N ILE A 7 -12.36 5.79 16.95
CA ILE A 7 -11.25 5.99 16.01
C ILE A 7 -11.80 5.94 14.58
N LYS A 8 -11.23 6.70 13.68
CA LYS A 8 -11.51 6.66 12.23
C LYS A 8 -10.26 6.96 11.42
N ALA A 9 -10.14 6.32 10.26
CA ALA A 9 -9.15 6.66 9.25
C ALA A 9 -9.84 7.54 8.18
N LEU A 10 -9.41 8.78 8.05
CA LEU A 10 -9.84 9.67 6.98
C LEU A 10 -8.96 9.41 5.76
N ILE A 11 -9.57 9.10 4.61
CA ILE A 11 -8.89 8.78 3.37
C ILE A 11 -9.19 9.87 2.34
N SER A 12 -8.20 10.69 2.01
CA SER A 12 -8.33 11.78 1.05
C SER A 12 -8.27 11.25 -0.39
N LEU A 13 -9.41 11.22 -1.07
CA LEU A 13 -9.47 10.89 -2.49
C LEU A 13 -8.83 11.98 -3.36
N ASP A 14 -8.83 13.23 -2.89
CA ASP A 14 -8.17 14.33 -3.58
C ASP A 14 -6.65 14.19 -3.56
N ALA A 15 -6.08 13.75 -2.43
CA ALA A 15 -4.66 13.44 -2.33
C ALA A 15 -4.26 12.25 -3.23
N ILE A 16 -5.09 11.20 -3.32
CA ILE A 16 -4.87 10.10 -4.27
C ILE A 16 -4.84 10.63 -5.70
N ARG A 17 -5.82 11.43 -6.11
CA ARG A 17 -5.85 12.06 -7.44
C ARG A 17 -4.58 12.87 -7.69
N TYR A 18 -4.22 13.73 -6.76
CA TYR A 18 -3.02 14.56 -6.86
C TYR A 18 -1.77 13.71 -7.05
N ASN A 19 -1.58 12.68 -6.24
CA ASN A 19 -0.42 11.77 -6.33
C ASN A 19 -0.34 11.07 -7.69
N PHE A 20 -1.48 10.60 -8.21
CA PHE A 20 -1.55 10.00 -9.56
C PHE A 20 -1.18 10.99 -10.65
N GLU A 21 -1.66 12.23 -10.58
CA GLU A 21 -1.34 13.28 -11.55
C GLU A 21 0.14 13.66 -11.51
N GLN A 22 0.76 13.70 -10.31
CA GLN A 22 2.21 13.95 -10.20
C GLN A 22 3.02 12.80 -10.82
N MET A 23 2.67 11.55 -10.53
CA MET A 23 3.31 10.39 -11.16
C MET A 23 3.12 10.40 -12.69
N LYS A 24 1.91 10.73 -13.18
CA LYS A 24 1.62 10.81 -14.61
C LYS A 24 2.49 11.84 -15.33
N LYS A 25 2.80 12.96 -14.70
CA LYS A 25 3.70 13.99 -15.25
C LYS A 25 5.15 13.50 -15.37
N ASN A 26 5.55 12.56 -14.52
CA ASN A 26 6.94 12.04 -14.46
C ASN A 26 7.19 10.81 -15.32
N ILE A 27 6.19 10.24 -15.98
CA ILE A 27 6.34 9.08 -16.85
C ILE A 27 6.23 9.50 -18.33
N LYS A 28 6.77 8.65 -19.22
CA LYS A 28 6.72 8.91 -20.68
C LYS A 28 5.27 8.99 -21.17
N GLU A 29 5.07 9.78 -22.23
CA GLU A 29 3.80 9.79 -22.94
C GLU A 29 3.46 8.38 -23.46
N GLY A 30 2.20 7.98 -23.36
CA GLY A 30 1.74 6.62 -23.69
C GLY A 30 1.92 5.58 -22.61
N THR A 31 2.84 5.76 -21.65
CA THR A 31 2.98 4.87 -20.51
C THR A 31 1.73 4.94 -19.62
N LYS A 32 1.19 3.78 -19.22
CA LYS A 32 0.05 3.68 -18.32
C LYS A 32 0.47 3.21 -16.92
N ILE A 33 -0.37 3.50 -15.93
CA ILE A 33 -0.11 3.16 -14.53
C ILE A 33 -0.95 1.95 -14.14
N VAL A 34 -0.30 0.94 -13.57
CA VAL A 34 -0.93 -0.13 -12.81
C VAL A 34 -1.02 0.34 -11.36
N ALA A 35 -2.22 0.49 -10.83
CA ALA A 35 -2.44 0.85 -9.44
C ALA A 35 -2.29 -0.39 -8.56
N VAL A 36 -1.29 -0.42 -7.70
CA VAL A 36 -1.06 -1.54 -6.78
C VAL A 36 -1.89 -1.31 -5.53
N ILE A 37 -2.98 -2.08 -5.40
CA ILE A 37 -3.99 -1.96 -4.34
C ILE A 37 -4.12 -3.23 -3.49
N LYS A 38 -3.05 -4.03 -3.43
CA LYS A 38 -2.95 -5.20 -2.54
C LYS A 38 -3.02 -4.80 -1.07
N ALA A 39 -3.20 -5.76 -0.17
CA ALA A 39 -3.36 -5.56 1.27
C ALA A 39 -4.43 -4.48 1.56
N ASP A 40 -5.59 -4.62 0.89
CA ASP A 40 -6.71 -3.68 0.98
C ASP A 40 -6.29 -2.23 0.68
N ALA A 41 -5.57 -2.05 -0.45
CA ALA A 41 -4.95 -0.78 -0.83
C ALA A 41 -4.03 -0.22 0.28
N TYR A 42 -3.12 -1.06 0.78
CA TYR A 42 -2.23 -0.72 1.90
C TYR A 42 -3.02 -0.17 3.12
N GLY A 43 -4.14 -0.81 3.44
CA GLY A 43 -5.01 -0.42 4.55
C GLY A 43 -5.98 0.73 4.28
N HIS A 44 -6.03 1.26 3.06
CA HIS A 44 -6.88 2.42 2.71
C HIS A 44 -8.27 2.04 2.15
N GLY A 45 -8.52 0.74 1.88
CA GLY A 45 -9.76 0.24 1.28
C GLY A 45 -9.68 0.12 -0.24
N ALA A 46 -9.48 -1.12 -0.75
CA ALA A 46 -9.19 -1.37 -2.16
C ALA A 46 -10.35 -1.02 -3.11
N VAL A 47 -11.57 -1.42 -2.76
CA VAL A 47 -12.74 -1.26 -3.65
C VAL A 47 -13.10 0.21 -3.92
N PRO A 48 -13.23 1.09 -2.91
CA PRO A 48 -13.53 2.51 -3.16
C PRO A 48 -12.44 3.21 -3.97
N ILE A 49 -11.16 2.88 -3.71
CA ILE A 49 -10.03 3.44 -4.46
C ILE A 49 -10.04 2.93 -5.90
N ALA A 50 -10.27 1.64 -6.13
CA ALA A 50 -10.37 1.09 -7.48
C ALA A 50 -11.49 1.78 -8.29
N ARG A 51 -12.69 1.94 -7.71
CA ARG A 51 -13.82 2.63 -8.36
C ARG A 51 -13.48 4.07 -8.77
N MET A 52 -12.77 4.79 -7.91
CA MET A 52 -12.30 6.14 -8.24
C MET A 52 -11.33 6.13 -9.41
N LEU A 53 -10.35 5.22 -9.38
CA LEU A 53 -9.26 5.16 -10.36
C LEU A 53 -9.68 4.60 -11.72
N GLU A 54 -10.79 3.86 -11.82
CA GLU A 54 -11.33 3.38 -13.10
C GLU A 54 -11.65 4.51 -14.08
N SER A 55 -11.95 5.70 -13.59
CA SER A 55 -12.26 6.87 -14.42
C SER A 55 -11.02 7.51 -15.09
N PHE A 56 -9.79 7.11 -14.69
CA PHE A 56 -8.57 7.71 -15.22
C PHE A 56 -8.10 6.93 -16.45
N ASP A 57 -8.05 7.57 -17.61
CA ASP A 57 -7.69 6.96 -18.89
C ASP A 57 -6.26 6.40 -18.95
N TYR A 58 -5.34 6.98 -18.16
CA TYR A 58 -3.95 6.55 -18.03
C TYR A 58 -3.74 5.43 -16.99
N VAL A 59 -4.77 5.01 -16.27
CA VAL A 59 -4.72 3.80 -15.43
C VAL A 59 -5.02 2.59 -16.30
N TRP A 60 -4.04 1.70 -16.46
CA TRP A 60 -4.22 0.44 -17.20
C TRP A 60 -5.17 -0.50 -16.43
N GLY A 61 -4.96 -0.63 -15.14
CA GLY A 61 -5.70 -1.54 -14.26
C GLY A 61 -5.07 -1.60 -12.87
N PHE A 62 -5.38 -2.69 -12.18
CA PHE A 62 -5.05 -2.86 -10.78
C PHE A 62 -4.12 -4.05 -10.56
N ALA A 63 -3.30 -3.99 -9.51
CA ALA A 63 -2.48 -5.12 -9.11
C ALA A 63 -2.74 -5.49 -7.64
N THR A 64 -2.90 -6.80 -7.41
CA THR A 64 -3.14 -7.42 -6.11
C THR A 64 -2.04 -8.43 -5.78
N ALA A 65 -2.08 -9.04 -4.60
CA ALA A 65 -1.14 -10.08 -4.19
C ALA A 65 -1.77 -11.48 -4.14
N THR A 66 -3.09 -11.56 -3.92
CA THR A 66 -3.81 -12.82 -3.71
C THR A 66 -5.00 -12.97 -4.65
N ALA A 67 -5.46 -14.20 -4.84
CA ALA A 67 -6.67 -14.49 -5.62
C ALA A 67 -7.91 -13.83 -4.99
N GLN A 68 -8.02 -13.88 -3.67
CA GLN A 68 -9.16 -13.33 -2.93
C GLN A 68 -9.30 -11.80 -3.14
N GLU A 69 -8.17 -11.06 -3.11
CA GLU A 69 -8.16 -9.61 -3.39
C GLU A 69 -8.62 -9.32 -4.83
N ALA A 70 -8.10 -10.08 -5.81
CA ALA A 70 -8.47 -9.90 -7.21
C ALA A 70 -9.97 -10.19 -7.44
N LEU A 71 -10.47 -11.29 -6.88
CA LEU A 71 -11.89 -11.68 -6.99
C LEU A 71 -12.81 -10.73 -6.22
N GLN A 72 -12.34 -10.13 -5.11
CA GLN A 72 -13.08 -9.07 -4.42
C GLN A 72 -13.32 -7.87 -5.34
N LEU A 73 -12.32 -7.44 -6.10
CA LEU A 73 -12.46 -6.35 -7.07
C LEU A 73 -13.48 -6.71 -8.16
N ARG A 74 -13.42 -7.93 -8.70
CA ARG A 74 -14.38 -8.41 -9.70
C ARG A 74 -15.81 -8.44 -9.16
N ARG A 75 -16.02 -9.00 -7.96
CA ARG A 75 -17.34 -9.00 -7.28
C ARG A 75 -17.85 -7.59 -7.00
N ALA A 76 -16.96 -6.63 -6.80
CA ALA A 76 -17.31 -5.21 -6.65
C ALA A 76 -17.62 -4.49 -7.97
N GLY A 77 -17.56 -5.19 -9.12
CA GLY A 77 -17.89 -4.66 -10.45
C GLY A 77 -16.74 -3.93 -11.13
N ILE A 78 -15.51 -4.07 -10.65
CA ILE A 78 -14.33 -3.48 -11.29
C ILE A 78 -14.08 -4.17 -12.63
N THR A 79 -14.02 -3.41 -13.71
CA THR A 79 -13.96 -3.90 -15.10
C THR A 79 -12.54 -3.86 -15.68
N ARG A 80 -11.71 -2.89 -15.26
CA ARG A 80 -10.32 -2.79 -15.73
C ARG A 80 -9.50 -4.03 -15.43
N PRO A 81 -8.40 -4.28 -16.16
CA PRO A 81 -7.49 -5.39 -15.89
C PRO A 81 -7.11 -5.50 -14.41
N VAL A 82 -7.08 -6.74 -13.90
CA VAL A 82 -6.56 -7.04 -12.57
C VAL A 82 -5.44 -8.07 -12.73
N LEU A 83 -4.25 -7.74 -12.21
CA LEU A 83 -3.05 -8.57 -12.25
C LEU A 83 -2.66 -8.99 -10.83
N ILE A 84 -2.49 -10.28 -10.60
CA ILE A 84 -1.90 -10.80 -9.38
C ILE A 84 -0.38 -10.84 -9.55
N LEU A 85 0.36 -10.07 -8.74
CA LEU A 85 1.82 -9.95 -8.84
C LEU A 85 2.60 -11.10 -8.18
N GLY A 86 1.94 -11.91 -7.36
CA GLY A 86 2.48 -13.09 -6.71
C GLY A 86 2.04 -14.38 -7.38
N LEU A 87 2.55 -15.50 -6.88
CA LEU A 87 2.09 -16.82 -7.30
C LEU A 87 0.78 -17.17 -6.58
N VAL A 88 -0.07 -17.92 -7.27
CA VAL A 88 -1.38 -18.35 -6.77
C VAL A 88 -1.43 -19.88 -6.78
N PHE A 89 -2.18 -20.48 -5.87
CA PHE A 89 -2.39 -21.93 -5.83
C PHE A 89 -3.46 -22.37 -6.85
N GLU A 90 -3.30 -23.60 -7.35
CA GLU A 90 -4.08 -24.18 -8.44
C GLU A 90 -5.59 -24.16 -8.20
N GLU A 91 -6.03 -24.25 -6.96
CA GLU A 91 -7.45 -24.25 -6.55
C GLU A 91 -8.24 -23.02 -7.04
N TYR A 92 -7.54 -21.88 -7.27
CA TYR A 92 -8.17 -20.64 -7.75
C TYR A 92 -8.15 -20.48 -9.28
N TYR A 93 -7.39 -21.29 -10.02
CA TYR A 93 -7.10 -21.03 -11.44
C TYR A 93 -8.34 -20.94 -12.30
N THR A 94 -9.32 -21.84 -12.10
CA THR A 94 -10.57 -21.83 -12.88
C THR A 94 -11.36 -20.53 -12.62
N GLU A 95 -11.55 -20.16 -11.34
CA GLU A 95 -12.28 -18.92 -10.98
C GLU A 95 -11.57 -17.66 -11.48
N LEU A 96 -10.23 -17.65 -11.45
CA LEU A 96 -9.43 -16.53 -11.99
C LEU A 96 -9.58 -16.42 -13.50
N ALA A 97 -9.58 -17.54 -14.24
CA ALA A 97 -9.80 -17.56 -15.69
C ALA A 97 -11.21 -17.07 -16.04
N GLU A 98 -12.26 -17.59 -15.36
CA GLU A 98 -13.64 -17.16 -15.53
C GLU A 98 -13.82 -15.64 -15.35
N ASN A 99 -13.08 -15.05 -14.40
CA ASN A 99 -13.15 -13.64 -14.06
C ASN A 99 -12.09 -12.77 -14.79
N GLU A 100 -11.39 -13.33 -15.79
CA GLU A 100 -10.39 -12.64 -16.60
C GLU A 100 -9.32 -11.90 -15.74
N VAL A 101 -8.88 -12.57 -14.66
CA VAL A 101 -7.79 -12.09 -13.81
C VAL A 101 -6.46 -12.57 -14.38
N ARG A 102 -5.51 -11.64 -14.53
CA ARG A 102 -4.14 -11.94 -15.00
C ARG A 102 -3.32 -12.55 -13.88
N MET A 103 -2.52 -13.55 -14.22
CA MET A 103 -1.62 -14.19 -13.27
C MET A 103 -0.16 -13.93 -13.61
N ALA A 104 0.66 -13.72 -12.58
CA ALA A 104 2.11 -13.83 -12.72
C ALA A 104 2.51 -15.31 -12.86
N VAL A 105 3.38 -15.60 -13.83
CA VAL A 105 3.90 -16.95 -14.11
C VAL A 105 5.42 -16.91 -14.13
N CYS A 106 6.07 -17.91 -13.55
CA CYS A 106 7.53 -18.04 -13.48
C CYS A 106 8.08 -19.43 -13.81
N ASP A 107 7.21 -20.36 -14.27
CA ASP A 107 7.56 -21.71 -14.72
C ASP A 107 6.50 -22.27 -15.68
N TYR A 108 6.90 -23.29 -16.45
CA TYR A 108 6.03 -23.95 -17.42
C TYR A 108 4.86 -24.71 -16.76
N GLU A 109 5.10 -25.35 -15.62
CA GLU A 109 4.07 -26.16 -14.96
C GLU A 109 2.87 -25.29 -14.53
N THR A 110 3.13 -24.14 -13.92
CA THR A 110 2.11 -23.16 -13.55
C THR A 110 1.31 -22.71 -14.78
N ALA A 111 1.98 -22.35 -15.87
CA ALA A 111 1.32 -21.97 -17.13
C ALA A 111 0.46 -23.10 -17.71
N TRP A 112 0.98 -24.33 -17.71
CA TRP A 112 0.26 -25.49 -18.20
C TRP A 112 -1.00 -25.78 -17.37
N LYS A 113 -0.91 -25.72 -16.05
CA LYS A 113 -2.07 -25.89 -15.16
C LYS A 113 -3.11 -24.81 -15.38
N PHE A 114 -2.67 -23.54 -15.53
CA PHE A 114 -3.57 -22.44 -15.82
C PHE A 114 -4.22 -22.57 -17.21
N ASN A 115 -3.49 -23.10 -18.21
CA ASN A 115 -4.05 -23.43 -19.52
C ASN A 115 -5.20 -24.44 -19.42
N LYS A 116 -5.07 -25.48 -18.59
CA LYS A 116 -6.14 -26.46 -18.35
C LYS A 116 -7.34 -25.83 -17.63
N ALA A 117 -7.10 -24.97 -16.67
CA ALA A 117 -8.16 -24.24 -15.98
C ALA A 117 -8.89 -23.27 -16.93
N SER A 118 -8.16 -22.61 -17.81
CA SER A 118 -8.70 -21.69 -18.83
C SER A 118 -9.56 -22.43 -19.86
N GLU A 119 -9.11 -23.63 -20.30
CA GLU A 119 -9.92 -24.54 -21.13
C GLU A 119 -11.26 -24.86 -20.48
N LYS A 120 -11.23 -25.27 -19.19
CA LYS A 120 -12.43 -25.59 -18.40
C LYS A 120 -13.35 -24.36 -18.23
N ALA A 121 -12.78 -23.18 -18.04
CA ALA A 121 -13.49 -21.92 -17.92
C ALA A 121 -14.10 -21.41 -19.26
N GLY A 122 -13.66 -21.98 -20.39
CA GLY A 122 -14.04 -21.49 -21.74
C GLY A 122 -13.52 -20.08 -22.03
N LYS A 123 -12.45 -19.65 -21.39
CA LYS A 123 -11.85 -18.32 -21.48
C LYS A 123 -10.33 -18.41 -21.75
N LYS A 124 -9.80 -17.42 -22.46
CA LYS A 124 -8.36 -17.29 -22.63
C LYS A 124 -7.73 -16.79 -21.33
N GLY A 125 -6.80 -17.55 -20.77
CA GLY A 125 -6.03 -17.15 -19.59
C GLY A 125 -4.94 -16.14 -19.95
N LEU A 126 -4.99 -14.93 -19.39
CA LEU A 126 -3.97 -13.90 -19.62
C LEU A 126 -2.88 -13.99 -18.55
N ILE A 127 -1.62 -14.06 -18.98
CA ILE A 127 -0.49 -14.21 -18.06
C ILE A 127 0.57 -13.13 -18.28
N HIS A 128 1.22 -12.73 -17.20
CA HIS A 128 2.43 -11.91 -17.23
C HIS A 128 3.61 -12.76 -16.74
N LEU A 129 4.64 -12.90 -17.56
CA LEU A 129 5.85 -13.60 -17.19
C LEU A 129 6.68 -12.76 -16.24
N ALA A 130 7.01 -13.30 -15.07
CA ALA A 130 7.94 -12.68 -14.14
C ALA A 130 9.39 -13.07 -14.51
N VAL A 131 10.31 -12.10 -14.53
CA VAL A 131 11.74 -12.33 -14.75
C VAL A 131 12.51 -11.89 -13.50
N ASP A 132 13.31 -12.78 -12.95
CA ASP A 132 14.18 -12.47 -11.81
C ASP A 132 15.51 -11.89 -12.31
N THR A 133 15.60 -10.59 -12.26
CA THR A 133 16.82 -9.86 -12.62
C THR A 133 17.69 -9.48 -11.41
N GLY A 134 17.30 -9.89 -10.19
CA GLY A 134 18.07 -9.61 -8.98
C GLY A 134 17.27 -9.38 -7.71
N MET A 135 15.92 -9.51 -7.73
CA MET A 135 15.09 -9.49 -6.53
C MET A 135 15.14 -10.83 -5.78
N THR A 136 15.39 -11.93 -6.48
CA THR A 136 15.53 -13.31 -5.96
C THR A 136 14.31 -13.76 -5.16
N ARG A 137 13.13 -13.41 -5.65
CA ARG A 137 11.86 -13.76 -4.99
C ARG A 137 11.01 -14.71 -5.83
N ILE A 138 10.73 -14.36 -7.08
CA ILE A 138 10.04 -15.16 -8.10
C ILE A 138 10.54 -14.74 -9.48
N GLY A 139 10.44 -15.59 -10.48
CA GLY A 139 10.69 -15.24 -11.87
C GLY A 139 11.57 -16.25 -12.60
N PHE A 140 11.40 -16.28 -13.91
CA PHE A 140 12.33 -16.95 -14.81
C PHE A 140 13.72 -16.32 -14.71
N LYS A 141 14.77 -17.16 -14.80
CA LYS A 141 16.13 -16.65 -14.98
C LYS A 141 16.32 -16.21 -16.43
N ASP A 142 17.18 -15.24 -16.63
CA ASP A 142 17.58 -14.76 -17.96
C ASP A 142 18.57 -15.73 -18.64
N ASN A 143 18.13 -16.97 -18.94
CA ASN A 143 18.94 -18.03 -19.51
C ASN A 143 18.18 -18.88 -20.55
N GLU A 144 18.91 -19.75 -21.28
CA GLU A 144 18.40 -20.63 -22.34
C GLU A 144 17.26 -21.54 -21.86
N LYS A 145 17.37 -22.11 -20.66
CA LYS A 145 16.31 -22.99 -20.13
C LYS A 145 14.98 -22.26 -19.97
N SER A 146 15.02 -21.02 -19.49
CA SER A 146 13.82 -20.17 -19.37
C SER A 146 13.25 -19.84 -20.74
N LEU A 147 14.10 -19.62 -21.73
CA LEU A 147 13.68 -19.39 -23.11
C LEU A 147 12.93 -20.60 -23.67
N GLU A 148 13.45 -21.82 -23.50
CA GLU A 148 12.77 -23.07 -23.90
C GLU A 148 11.40 -23.23 -23.24
N ASP A 149 11.31 -22.95 -21.94
CA ASP A 149 10.05 -23.06 -21.20
C ASP A 149 9.03 -22.00 -21.64
N ILE A 150 9.48 -20.77 -21.93
CA ILE A 150 8.63 -19.71 -22.47
C ILE A 150 8.13 -20.03 -23.89
N HIS A 151 8.94 -20.65 -24.74
CA HIS A 151 8.49 -21.18 -26.04
C HIS A 151 7.36 -22.21 -25.91
N LYS A 152 7.50 -23.15 -24.95
CA LYS A 152 6.44 -24.13 -24.67
C LYS A 152 5.17 -23.43 -24.17
N ILE A 153 5.31 -22.40 -23.31
CA ILE A 153 4.16 -21.60 -22.81
C ILE A 153 3.47 -20.90 -23.98
N GLY A 154 4.22 -20.28 -24.90
CA GLY A 154 3.67 -19.61 -26.09
C GLY A 154 2.88 -20.54 -27.02
N SER A 155 3.13 -21.87 -26.94
CA SER A 155 2.40 -22.88 -27.71
C SER A 155 1.12 -23.40 -27.03
N LEU A 156 0.83 -22.99 -25.80
CA LEU A 156 -0.36 -23.43 -25.08
C LEU A 156 -1.63 -22.78 -25.64
N PRO A 157 -2.68 -23.56 -25.99
CA PRO A 157 -3.82 -23.03 -26.75
C PRO A 157 -4.74 -22.10 -25.98
N ASN A 158 -4.81 -22.23 -24.65
CA ASN A 158 -5.79 -21.51 -23.82
C ASN A 158 -5.16 -20.45 -22.91
N VAL A 159 -3.87 -20.15 -23.07
CA VAL A 159 -3.21 -19.02 -22.41
C VAL A 159 -2.62 -18.04 -23.45
N GLU A 160 -2.42 -16.81 -23.02
CA GLU A 160 -1.78 -15.76 -23.80
C GLU A 160 -0.78 -15.02 -22.94
N ILE A 161 0.44 -14.85 -23.44
CA ILE A 161 1.47 -14.07 -22.78
C ILE A 161 1.19 -12.58 -23.09
N GLU A 162 0.45 -11.92 -22.17
CA GLU A 162 0.08 -10.50 -22.29
C GLU A 162 1.22 -9.58 -21.84
N GLY A 163 2.04 -10.01 -20.88
CA GLY A 163 3.05 -9.14 -20.32
C GLY A 163 4.34 -9.82 -19.86
N LEU A 164 5.39 -9.03 -19.75
CA LEU A 164 6.69 -9.38 -19.17
C LEU A 164 7.07 -8.36 -18.12
N PHE A 165 7.53 -8.80 -16.94
CA PHE A 165 7.92 -7.88 -15.90
C PHE A 165 9.08 -8.37 -15.03
N THR A 166 9.74 -7.40 -14.40
CA THR A 166 10.67 -7.64 -13.30
C THR A 166 10.32 -6.75 -12.11
N HIS A 167 11.02 -6.92 -10.99
CA HIS A 167 10.86 -6.06 -9.81
C HIS A 167 12.22 -5.58 -9.32
N PHE A 168 12.38 -4.27 -9.22
CA PHE A 168 13.59 -3.68 -8.68
C PHE A 168 13.71 -3.92 -7.18
N ALA A 169 14.88 -4.37 -6.76
CA ALA A 169 15.21 -4.63 -5.37
C ALA A 169 15.70 -3.37 -4.64
N ARG A 170 16.37 -2.46 -5.37
CA ARG A 170 17.15 -1.35 -4.81
C ARG A 170 16.99 -0.06 -5.62
N ALA A 171 15.80 0.20 -6.16
CA ALA A 171 15.55 1.42 -6.94
C ALA A 171 15.33 2.67 -6.06
N ASP A 172 15.13 2.49 -4.77
CA ASP A 172 14.92 3.51 -3.75
C ASP A 172 16.21 3.98 -3.06
N GLU A 173 17.35 3.32 -3.34
CA GLU A 173 18.67 3.70 -2.81
C GLU A 173 19.29 4.83 -3.63
N TYR A 174 20.16 5.62 -2.99
CA TYR A 174 20.88 6.72 -3.65
C TYR A 174 21.69 6.23 -4.87
N ASP A 175 22.37 5.09 -4.75
CA ASP A 175 23.10 4.46 -5.87
C ASP A 175 22.11 3.73 -6.81
N ARG A 176 21.91 4.29 -8.00
CA ARG A 176 21.04 3.70 -9.05
C ARG A 176 21.67 2.50 -9.77
N THR A 177 22.97 2.24 -9.59
CA THR A 177 23.71 1.19 -10.31
C THR A 177 23.03 -0.19 -10.23
N PRO A 178 22.57 -0.68 -9.04
CA PRO A 178 21.89 -1.97 -8.97
C PRO A 178 20.59 -2.02 -9.77
N ALA A 179 19.78 -0.96 -9.76
CA ALA A 179 18.55 -0.89 -10.54
C ALA A 179 18.83 -0.85 -12.05
N MET A 180 19.87 -0.14 -12.48
CA MET A 180 20.30 -0.09 -13.89
C MET A 180 20.83 -1.44 -14.37
N VAL A 181 21.54 -2.20 -13.54
CA VAL A 181 21.96 -3.58 -13.86
C VAL A 181 20.74 -4.48 -14.02
N GLN A 182 19.75 -4.41 -13.12
CA GLN A 182 18.50 -5.16 -13.25
C GLN A 182 17.74 -4.79 -14.54
N LEU A 183 17.65 -3.49 -14.86
CA LEU A 183 17.00 -3.01 -16.07
C LEU A 183 17.71 -3.55 -17.33
N LYS A 184 19.04 -3.49 -17.36
CA LYS A 184 19.80 -4.01 -18.50
C LYS A 184 19.54 -5.50 -18.71
N ARG A 185 19.62 -6.33 -17.67
CA ARG A 185 19.32 -7.76 -17.74
C ARG A 185 17.90 -8.02 -18.28
N TYR A 186 16.93 -7.26 -17.79
CA TYR A 186 15.55 -7.36 -18.25
C TYR A 186 15.41 -7.03 -19.74
N LEU A 187 16.01 -5.92 -20.20
CA LEU A 187 15.94 -5.49 -21.60
C LEU A 187 16.66 -6.45 -22.54
N ASP A 188 17.83 -6.96 -22.14
CA ASP A 188 18.58 -7.96 -22.91
C ASP A 188 17.73 -9.25 -23.09
N PHE A 189 17.07 -9.71 -22.01
CA PHE A 189 16.23 -10.90 -22.08
C PHE A 189 14.95 -10.66 -22.91
N ALA A 190 14.30 -9.51 -22.75
CA ALA A 190 13.15 -9.13 -23.56
C ALA A 190 13.51 -9.08 -25.06
N GLN A 191 14.68 -8.52 -25.39
CA GLN A 191 15.18 -8.49 -26.77
C GLN A 191 15.48 -9.91 -27.31
N LEU A 192 15.97 -10.81 -26.46
CA LEU A 192 16.19 -12.21 -26.84
C LEU A 192 14.86 -12.89 -27.17
N LEU A 193 13.82 -12.73 -26.33
CA LEU A 193 12.48 -13.27 -26.58
C LEU A 193 11.91 -12.79 -27.92
N GLU A 194 12.03 -11.48 -28.21
CA GLU A 194 11.58 -10.91 -29.48
C GLU A 194 12.33 -11.50 -30.70
N LYS A 195 13.65 -11.69 -30.60
CA LYS A 195 14.46 -12.32 -31.67
C LYS A 195 14.06 -13.77 -31.94
N GLU A 196 13.61 -14.47 -30.91
CA GLU A 196 13.11 -15.85 -31.00
C GLU A 196 11.63 -15.91 -31.41
N GLY A 197 11.03 -14.80 -31.80
CA GLY A 197 9.65 -14.72 -32.30
C GLY A 197 8.58 -14.71 -31.21
N ILE A 198 8.96 -14.48 -29.97
CA ILE A 198 8.01 -14.36 -28.85
C ILE A 198 7.74 -12.87 -28.63
N HIS A 199 6.67 -12.38 -29.24
CA HIS A 199 6.25 -10.99 -29.11
C HIS A 199 5.36 -10.80 -27.89
N ILE A 200 5.77 -9.92 -26.95
CA ILE A 200 5.04 -9.63 -25.71
C ILE A 200 4.68 -8.13 -25.70
N PRO A 201 3.37 -7.77 -25.70
CA PRO A 201 2.97 -6.38 -25.88
C PRO A 201 3.20 -5.47 -24.66
N LEU A 202 3.15 -6.00 -23.43
CA LEU A 202 3.23 -5.19 -22.22
C LEU A 202 4.50 -5.47 -21.43
N HIS A 203 5.27 -4.42 -21.19
CA HIS A 203 6.52 -4.46 -20.44
C HIS A 203 6.46 -3.55 -19.23
N HIS A 204 6.82 -4.06 -18.02
CA HIS A 204 6.83 -3.25 -16.81
C HIS A 204 7.93 -3.63 -15.82
N CYS A 205 8.78 -2.66 -15.47
CA CYS A 205 9.88 -2.79 -14.51
C CYS A 205 9.64 -1.94 -13.26
N SER A 206 9.32 -0.66 -13.46
CA SER A 206 9.23 0.33 -12.39
C SER A 206 8.18 -0.02 -11.32
N ASN A 207 8.62 -0.04 -10.06
CA ASN A 207 7.80 0.12 -8.87
C ASN A 207 7.72 1.62 -8.51
N SER A 208 7.20 2.00 -7.34
CA SER A 208 7.11 3.41 -6.92
C SER A 208 8.44 4.14 -6.98
N ALA A 209 9.53 3.52 -6.52
CA ALA A 209 10.86 4.11 -6.60
C ALA A 209 11.35 4.23 -8.04
N GLY A 210 11.14 3.20 -8.87
CA GLY A 210 11.49 3.21 -10.28
C GLY A 210 10.75 4.30 -11.07
N ILE A 211 9.48 4.59 -10.73
CA ILE A 211 8.72 5.69 -11.33
C ILE A 211 9.44 7.03 -11.09
N ILE A 212 9.97 7.25 -9.90
CA ILE A 212 10.61 8.51 -9.53
C ILE A 212 12.03 8.58 -10.07
N ARG A 213 12.84 7.54 -9.85
CA ARG A 213 14.30 7.58 -9.98
C ARG A 213 14.87 6.92 -11.24
N VAL A 214 14.10 6.07 -11.94
CA VAL A 214 14.58 5.30 -13.09
C VAL A 214 13.68 5.52 -14.29
N PRO A 215 13.66 6.74 -14.88
CA PRO A 215 12.79 7.07 -16.01
C PRO A 215 13.06 6.19 -17.25
N GLU A 216 14.26 5.62 -17.37
CA GLU A 216 14.63 4.67 -18.42
C GLU A 216 13.79 3.37 -18.34
N ALA A 217 13.33 3.00 -17.15
CA ALA A 217 12.51 1.81 -16.88
C ALA A 217 10.99 2.06 -17.01
N ASN A 218 10.57 3.29 -17.35
CA ASN A 218 9.17 3.61 -17.59
C ASN A 218 8.80 3.16 -19.02
N LEU A 219 8.49 1.85 -19.15
CA LEU A 219 8.16 1.19 -20.41
C LEU A 219 6.67 1.39 -20.77
N ASN A 220 5.96 0.34 -21.21
CA ASN A 220 4.52 0.45 -21.51
C ASN A 220 3.70 0.70 -20.23
N LEU A 221 4.09 0.05 -19.13
CA LEU A 221 3.42 0.13 -17.84
C LEU A 221 4.42 0.45 -16.72
N VAL A 222 3.93 1.17 -15.70
CA VAL A 222 4.60 1.35 -14.41
C VAL A 222 3.66 0.92 -13.29
N ARG A 223 4.22 0.45 -12.17
CA ARG A 223 3.43 -0.04 -11.03
C ARG A 223 3.55 0.92 -9.86
N ALA A 224 2.58 1.80 -9.72
CA ALA A 224 2.46 2.68 -8.56
C ALA A 224 1.93 1.89 -7.36
N GLY A 225 2.67 1.90 -6.26
CA GLY A 225 2.30 1.29 -4.98
C GLY A 225 2.20 2.36 -3.89
N ILE A 226 3.19 2.41 -3.01
CA ILE A 226 3.16 3.29 -1.84
C ILE A 226 2.99 4.78 -2.17
N THR A 227 3.48 5.22 -3.33
CA THR A 227 3.31 6.60 -3.80
C THR A 227 1.86 6.99 -4.04
N ILE A 228 0.95 6.03 -4.30
CA ILE A 228 -0.50 6.30 -4.36
C ILE A 228 -0.97 6.90 -3.04
N TYR A 229 -0.44 6.40 -1.93
CA TYR A 229 -0.86 6.71 -0.56
C TYR A 229 -0.09 7.89 0.05
N GLY A 230 0.76 8.55 -0.77
CA GLY A 230 1.46 9.77 -0.34
C GLY A 230 2.66 9.51 0.55
N ILE A 231 3.22 8.31 0.50
CA ILE A 231 4.42 7.90 1.24
C ILE A 231 5.54 7.67 0.23
N TYR A 232 6.73 8.17 0.52
CA TYR A 232 7.92 7.93 -0.31
C TYR A 232 8.50 6.55 -0.04
N PRO A 233 9.11 5.90 -1.06
CA PRO A 233 9.68 4.56 -0.92
C PRO A 233 10.80 4.45 0.11
N SER A 234 11.61 5.50 0.26
CA SER A 234 12.65 5.66 1.28
C SER A 234 13.00 7.14 1.45
N GLU A 235 13.80 7.46 2.45
CA GLU A 235 14.34 8.82 2.65
C GLU A 235 15.39 9.22 1.59
N GLU A 236 15.94 8.26 0.85
CA GLU A 236 16.93 8.50 -0.21
C GLU A 236 16.30 8.91 -1.55
N VAL A 237 14.97 8.81 -1.66
CA VAL A 237 14.23 9.21 -2.88
C VAL A 237 14.02 10.72 -2.90
N GLU A 238 14.36 11.34 -4.03
CA GLU A 238 14.22 12.78 -4.24
C GLU A 238 12.73 13.20 -4.25
N LYS A 239 12.32 13.89 -3.19
CA LYS A 239 10.90 14.25 -2.93
C LYS A 239 10.37 15.39 -3.83
N ASP A 240 11.24 16.11 -4.51
CA ASP A 240 10.92 17.22 -5.43
C ASP A 240 10.62 16.75 -6.86
N ILE A 241 11.05 15.55 -7.25
CA ILE A 241 10.77 14.98 -8.59
C ILE A 241 9.28 14.64 -8.74
N VAL A 242 8.71 13.95 -7.77
CA VAL A 242 7.27 13.64 -7.69
C VAL A 242 6.76 14.06 -6.33
N LYS A 243 6.05 15.17 -6.28
CA LYS A 243 5.47 15.67 -5.03
C LYS A 243 4.28 14.82 -4.63
N LEU A 244 4.26 14.39 -3.38
CA LEU A 244 3.19 13.55 -2.84
C LEU A 244 2.46 14.24 -1.70
N GLN A 245 1.17 13.95 -1.57
CA GLN A 245 0.33 14.36 -0.44
C GLN A 245 -0.07 13.12 0.36
N PRO A 246 0.08 13.13 1.70
CA PRO A 246 -0.41 12.05 2.56
C PRO A 246 -1.90 11.82 2.36
N VAL A 247 -2.29 10.55 2.28
CA VAL A 247 -3.69 10.17 1.98
C VAL A 247 -4.46 9.84 3.25
N MET A 248 -3.82 9.21 4.24
CA MET A 248 -4.47 8.75 5.47
C MET A 248 -4.21 9.69 6.63
N SER A 249 -5.27 10.02 7.36
CA SER A 249 -5.18 10.58 8.72
C SER A 249 -5.94 9.69 9.68
N LEU A 250 -5.41 9.53 10.90
CA LEU A 250 -6.08 8.79 11.99
C LEU A 250 -6.57 9.78 13.04
N LYS A 251 -7.86 9.79 13.30
CA LYS A 251 -8.51 10.66 14.26
C LYS A 251 -9.24 9.85 15.32
N SER A 252 -9.22 10.35 16.54
CA SER A 252 -9.93 9.81 17.71
C SER A 252 -10.48 10.95 18.54
N HIS A 253 -10.98 10.64 19.76
CA HIS A 253 -11.43 11.64 20.72
C HIS A 253 -10.95 11.26 22.13
N VAL A 254 -10.72 12.26 22.97
CA VAL A 254 -10.47 12.05 24.38
C VAL A 254 -11.70 11.39 25.02
N SER A 255 -11.54 10.25 25.64
CA SER A 255 -12.64 9.53 26.30
C SER A 255 -12.79 9.90 27.78
N TYR A 256 -11.70 10.26 28.47
CA TYR A 256 -11.69 10.57 29.89
C TYR A 256 -10.49 11.44 30.26
N VAL A 257 -10.67 12.34 31.23
CA VAL A 257 -9.59 13.19 31.78
C VAL A 257 -9.62 13.13 33.29
N LYS A 258 -8.46 13.08 33.94
CA LYS A 258 -8.28 13.13 35.38
C LYS A 258 -6.96 13.76 35.77
N ASP A 259 -6.90 14.34 36.95
CA ASP A 259 -5.67 14.75 37.60
C ASP A 259 -5.19 13.62 38.56
N VAL A 260 -3.90 13.38 38.61
CA VAL A 260 -3.27 12.36 39.46
C VAL A 260 -2.12 12.96 40.26
N GLU A 261 -1.90 12.45 41.49
CA GLU A 261 -0.85 12.90 42.38
C GLU A 261 0.56 12.47 41.91
N PRO A 262 1.62 13.17 42.36
CA PRO A 262 3.00 12.72 42.17
C PRO A 262 3.21 11.28 42.69
N GLY A 263 4.05 10.48 42.03
CA GLY A 263 4.31 9.10 42.38
C GLY A 263 3.26 8.11 41.84
N THR A 264 2.26 8.58 41.09
CA THR A 264 1.26 7.69 40.47
C THR A 264 1.84 6.94 39.30
N GLN A 265 1.74 5.61 39.34
CA GLN A 265 2.14 4.75 38.22
C GLN A 265 1.05 4.65 37.16
N VAL A 266 1.41 4.78 35.88
CA VAL A 266 0.49 4.82 34.75
C VAL A 266 0.64 3.57 33.89
N SER A 267 -0.49 2.95 33.54
CA SER A 267 -0.61 1.80 32.64
C SER A 267 0.03 0.50 33.14
N TYR A 268 0.01 -0.55 32.30
CA TYR A 268 0.58 -1.86 32.61
C TYR A 268 2.06 -1.79 32.99
N GLY A 269 2.42 -2.38 34.11
CA GLY A 269 3.79 -2.46 34.62
C GLY A 269 4.32 -1.15 35.19
N GLY A 270 3.47 -0.10 35.32
CA GLY A 270 3.86 1.17 35.95
C GLY A 270 5.11 1.81 35.31
N THR A 271 5.26 1.71 33.99
CA THR A 271 6.48 2.13 33.27
C THR A 271 6.65 3.65 33.16
N TYR A 272 5.64 4.39 33.58
CA TYR A 272 5.65 5.84 33.74
C TYR A 272 5.19 6.16 35.15
N THR A 273 5.91 7.02 35.84
CA THR A 273 5.53 7.50 37.18
C THR A 273 5.49 9.03 37.14
N THR A 274 4.41 9.61 37.64
CA THR A 274 4.23 11.07 37.68
C THR A 274 5.19 11.69 38.69
N GLU A 275 5.86 12.79 38.31
CA GLU A 275 6.77 13.54 39.19
C GLU A 275 6.07 14.75 39.84
N ARG A 276 4.95 15.18 39.29
CA ARG A 276 4.11 16.32 39.73
C ARG A 276 2.63 15.95 39.62
N ILE A 277 1.74 16.82 40.08
CA ILE A 277 0.32 16.71 39.75
C ILE A 277 0.23 16.72 38.23
N THR A 278 -0.29 15.66 37.66
CA THR A 278 -0.31 15.41 36.23
C THR A 278 -1.74 15.21 35.74
N ARG A 279 -2.12 15.99 34.72
CA ARG A 279 -3.41 15.84 34.06
C ARG A 279 -3.28 14.81 32.93
N ILE A 280 -4.01 13.71 33.05
CA ILE A 280 -3.95 12.57 32.11
C ILE A 280 -5.24 12.49 31.33
N ALA A 281 -5.12 12.45 29.98
CA ALA A 281 -6.22 12.11 29.09
C ALA A 281 -6.10 10.65 28.62
N THR A 282 -7.22 9.93 28.55
CA THR A 282 -7.33 8.58 28.02
C THR A 282 -7.85 8.65 26.58
N ILE A 283 -7.12 8.00 25.68
CA ILE A 283 -7.44 7.89 24.27
C ILE A 283 -7.91 6.46 23.98
N PRO A 284 -9.13 6.24 23.44
CA PRO A 284 -9.72 4.91 23.24
C PRO A 284 -9.20 4.21 21.97
N VAL A 285 -7.87 4.13 21.85
CA VAL A 285 -7.14 3.52 20.74
C VAL A 285 -6.02 2.64 21.30
N GLY A 286 -5.74 1.52 20.65
CA GLY A 286 -4.65 0.66 21.07
C GLY A 286 -4.09 -0.22 19.95
N TYR A 287 -3.26 -1.22 20.34
CA TYR A 287 -2.60 -2.06 19.34
C TYR A 287 -3.58 -2.99 18.58
N ALA A 288 -4.78 -3.24 19.11
CA ALA A 288 -5.82 -3.96 18.36
C ALA A 288 -6.43 -3.14 17.22
N ASP A 289 -6.18 -1.83 17.20
CA ASP A 289 -6.54 -0.93 16.10
C ASP A 289 -5.41 -0.81 15.06
N GLY A 290 -4.25 -1.43 15.34
CA GLY A 290 -3.04 -1.29 14.54
C GLY A 290 -2.08 -0.20 15.05
N TYR A 291 -2.42 0.51 16.13
CA TYR A 291 -1.55 1.56 16.69
C TYR A 291 -0.36 0.94 17.44
N PRO A 292 0.91 1.28 17.08
CA PRO A 292 2.06 0.51 17.56
C PRO A 292 2.25 0.56 19.07
N ARG A 293 2.34 -0.63 19.73
CA ARG A 293 2.65 -0.73 21.16
C ARG A 293 4.02 -0.16 21.52
N MET A 294 4.95 -0.14 20.58
CA MET A 294 6.31 0.39 20.78
C MET A 294 6.37 1.91 20.91
N LEU A 295 5.28 2.63 20.67
CA LEU A 295 5.15 4.06 20.94
C LEU A 295 4.97 4.37 22.44
N SER A 296 4.86 3.35 23.31
CA SER A 296 4.80 3.48 24.77
C SER A 296 5.93 4.33 25.32
N ASN A 297 5.64 5.41 26.04
CA ASN A 297 6.60 6.39 26.59
C ASN A 297 7.52 7.08 25.55
N LYS A 298 7.23 6.97 24.25
CA LYS A 298 8.06 7.55 23.18
C LYS A 298 7.27 8.44 22.24
N GLY A 299 6.06 8.04 21.92
CA GLY A 299 5.21 8.74 20.97
C GLY A 299 4.42 9.88 21.61
N TRP A 300 3.71 10.59 20.77
CA TRP A 300 2.77 11.63 21.16
C TRP A 300 1.57 11.62 20.21
N VAL A 301 0.51 12.30 20.60
CA VAL A 301 -0.63 12.63 19.75
C VAL A 301 -0.76 14.15 19.69
N LEU A 302 -1.59 14.66 18.78
CA LEU A 302 -1.91 16.08 18.73
C LEU A 302 -3.33 16.30 19.27
N ILE A 303 -3.48 17.35 20.10
CA ILE A 303 -4.76 17.84 20.61
C ILE A 303 -4.72 19.35 20.57
N HIS A 304 -5.67 19.97 19.90
CA HIS A 304 -5.71 21.44 19.68
C HIS A 304 -4.41 22.00 19.08
N GLY A 305 -3.81 21.30 18.11
CA GLY A 305 -2.56 21.70 17.47
C GLY A 305 -1.33 21.60 18.36
N LYS A 306 -1.35 20.82 19.46
CA LYS A 306 -0.26 20.68 20.40
C LYS A 306 0.06 19.22 20.69
N LYS A 307 1.34 18.92 20.94
CA LYS A 307 1.80 17.59 21.28
C LYS A 307 1.42 17.22 22.71
N ALA A 308 0.79 16.05 22.86
CA ALA A 308 0.50 15.40 24.13
C ALA A 308 1.25 14.07 24.17
N PRO A 309 2.32 13.93 25.00
CA PRO A 309 3.16 12.73 25.02
C PRO A 309 2.41 11.53 25.62
N ILE A 310 2.69 10.34 25.08
CA ILE A 310 2.16 9.07 25.59
C ILE A 310 2.84 8.74 26.91
N CYS A 311 2.08 8.57 27.98
CA CYS A 311 2.53 8.20 29.31
C CYS A 311 2.09 6.77 29.66
N GLY A 312 3.07 5.91 29.90
CA GLY A 312 2.87 4.48 30.13
C GLY A 312 2.75 3.66 28.85
N ARG A 313 2.31 2.40 28.99
CA ARG A 313 2.18 1.47 27.86
C ARG A 313 0.90 1.70 27.08
N VAL A 314 1.00 1.62 25.75
CA VAL A 314 -0.16 1.47 24.86
C VAL A 314 -0.76 0.09 25.12
N CYS A 315 -2.05 0.07 25.49
CA CYS A 315 -2.81 -1.14 25.76
C CYS A 315 -3.51 -1.65 24.50
N MET A 316 -4.32 -2.69 24.62
CA MET A 316 -5.06 -3.27 23.49
C MET A 316 -6.02 -2.27 22.85
N ASP A 317 -6.76 -1.52 23.66
CA ASP A 317 -7.87 -0.67 23.23
C ASP A 317 -7.75 0.79 23.67
N GLN A 318 -6.77 1.13 24.50
CA GLN A 318 -6.61 2.46 25.08
C GLN A 318 -5.14 2.76 25.39
N PHE A 319 -4.80 4.05 25.44
CA PHE A 319 -3.58 4.53 26.05
C PHE A 319 -3.79 5.91 26.67
N MET A 320 -2.83 6.35 27.47
CA MET A 320 -2.87 7.63 28.18
C MET A 320 -1.84 8.61 27.62
N VAL A 321 -2.19 9.89 27.67
CA VAL A 321 -1.31 11.00 27.32
C VAL A 321 -1.28 12.04 28.44
N ASP A 322 -0.14 12.66 28.64
CA ASP A 322 0.01 13.80 29.55
C ASP A 322 -0.50 15.09 28.86
N VAL A 323 -1.53 15.70 29.42
CA VAL A 323 -2.14 16.94 28.96
C VAL A 323 -2.02 18.05 30.02
N THR A 324 -1.04 17.98 30.92
CA THR A 324 -0.84 18.96 32.00
C THR A 324 -0.65 20.35 31.46
N GLU A 325 0.08 20.50 30.36
CA GLU A 325 0.32 21.76 29.69
C GLU A 325 -0.85 22.20 28.77
N LEU A 326 -1.91 21.42 28.73
CA LEU A 326 -3.12 21.65 27.93
C LEU A 326 -4.37 21.61 28.83
N PRO A 327 -4.50 22.52 29.82
CA PRO A 327 -5.52 22.41 30.86
C PRO A 327 -6.96 22.50 30.34
N GLN A 328 -7.16 23.02 29.12
CA GLN A 328 -8.47 23.12 28.47
C GLN A 328 -8.96 21.78 27.90
N VAL A 329 -8.08 20.75 27.79
CA VAL A 329 -8.45 19.45 27.22
C VAL A 329 -9.53 18.79 28.10
N LYS A 330 -10.56 18.28 27.44
CA LYS A 330 -11.72 17.61 28.05
C LYS A 330 -12.15 16.41 27.21
N ALA A 331 -13.00 15.58 27.82
CA ALA A 331 -13.63 14.46 27.10
C ALA A 331 -14.43 14.99 25.88
N GLY A 332 -14.29 14.33 24.75
CA GLY A 332 -14.89 14.69 23.46
C GLY A 332 -13.97 15.52 22.56
N ASP A 333 -12.84 16.05 23.04
CA ASP A 333 -11.90 16.76 22.18
C ASP A 333 -11.26 15.84 21.16
N GLU A 334 -11.11 16.30 19.90
CA GLU A 334 -10.49 15.52 18.84
C GLU A 334 -8.99 15.27 19.10
N VAL A 335 -8.54 14.10 18.74
CA VAL A 335 -7.15 13.64 18.89
C VAL A 335 -6.63 13.20 17.52
N THR A 336 -5.51 13.75 17.10
CA THR A 336 -4.82 13.32 15.88
C THR A 336 -3.69 12.37 16.22
N LEU A 337 -3.80 11.13 15.69
CA LEU A 337 -2.83 10.05 15.85
C LEU A 337 -1.85 9.99 14.67
N LEU A 338 -2.32 10.37 13.49
CA LEU A 338 -1.59 10.46 12.23
C LEU A 338 -2.23 11.58 11.40
N GLY A 339 -1.43 12.44 10.78
CA GLY A 339 -1.91 13.56 9.97
C GLY A 339 -1.74 14.92 10.65
N GLU A 340 -2.49 15.92 10.19
CA GLU A 340 -2.37 17.32 10.58
C GLU A 340 -3.33 17.70 11.70
N ASP A 341 -2.88 18.61 12.58
CA ASP A 341 -3.68 19.33 13.55
C ASP A 341 -3.06 20.70 13.79
N GLY A 342 -3.69 21.77 13.27
CA GLY A 342 -3.12 23.12 13.23
C GLY A 342 -1.83 23.16 12.41
N ASP A 343 -0.76 23.65 13.02
CA ASP A 343 0.57 23.74 12.39
C ASP A 343 1.45 22.49 12.63
N GLU A 344 0.93 21.50 13.37
CA GLU A 344 1.66 20.29 13.71
C GLU A 344 1.23 19.12 12.81
N PHE A 345 2.18 18.20 12.55
CA PHE A 345 1.96 17.04 11.69
C PHE A 345 2.65 15.79 12.27
N ILE A 346 1.96 14.66 12.23
CA ILE A 346 2.50 13.34 12.53
C ILE A 346 2.48 12.51 11.25
N SER A 347 3.64 12.15 10.70
CA SER A 347 3.75 11.30 9.51
C SER A 347 3.77 9.81 9.85
N ALA A 348 3.47 8.96 8.86
CA ALA A 348 3.64 7.51 8.99
C ALA A 348 5.13 7.14 9.19
N ASP A 349 6.06 7.87 8.55
CA ASP A 349 7.49 7.64 8.71
C ASP A 349 7.94 7.96 10.15
N MET A 350 7.50 9.10 10.73
CA MET A 350 7.80 9.43 12.14
C MET A 350 7.32 8.37 13.12
N LEU A 351 6.08 7.87 12.95
CA LEU A 351 5.56 6.80 13.80
C LEU A 351 6.30 5.48 13.55
N GLY A 352 6.66 5.21 12.32
CA GLY A 352 7.47 4.07 11.92
C GLY A 352 8.83 4.08 12.64
N ASP A 353 9.59 5.15 12.52
CA ASP A 353 10.91 5.31 13.13
C ASP A 353 10.87 5.17 14.66
N LEU A 354 9.90 5.84 15.31
CA LEU A 354 9.73 5.75 16.76
C LEU A 354 9.36 4.34 17.24
N SER A 355 8.62 3.59 16.43
CA SER A 355 8.17 2.24 16.77
C SER A 355 9.08 1.12 16.25
N GLY A 356 10.11 1.44 15.45
CA GLY A 356 10.96 0.45 14.79
C GLY A 356 10.22 -0.33 13.70
N ARG A 357 9.21 0.27 13.08
CA ARG A 357 8.44 -0.28 11.97
C ARG A 357 8.70 0.50 10.68
N PHE A 358 8.47 -0.14 9.56
CA PHE A 358 8.46 0.53 8.28
C PHE A 358 7.10 1.21 8.02
N SER A 359 7.08 2.40 7.40
CA SER A 359 5.85 3.16 7.17
C SER A 359 4.78 2.39 6.38
N TYR A 360 5.19 1.53 5.44
CA TYR A 360 4.29 0.62 4.70
C TYR A 360 3.58 -0.37 5.64
N GLU A 361 4.33 -0.96 6.57
CA GLU A 361 3.79 -1.88 7.58
C GLU A 361 2.76 -1.15 8.44
N LEU A 362 3.10 0.05 8.90
CA LEU A 362 2.24 0.84 9.78
C LEU A 362 0.86 1.11 9.16
N VAL A 363 0.79 1.55 7.90
CA VAL A 363 -0.50 1.82 7.26
C VAL A 363 -1.27 0.54 6.92
N CYS A 364 -0.57 -0.56 6.58
CA CYS A 364 -1.19 -1.86 6.34
C CYS A 364 -1.77 -2.49 7.62
N ASP A 365 -1.18 -2.19 8.78
CA ASP A 365 -1.59 -2.74 10.08
C ASP A 365 -2.84 -2.07 10.66
N ILE A 366 -3.29 -0.94 10.09
CA ILE A 366 -4.55 -0.32 10.54
C ILE A 366 -5.68 -1.33 10.36
N ASN A 367 -6.17 -1.82 11.51
CA ASN A 367 -7.05 -2.98 11.58
C ASN A 367 -8.43 -2.67 10.98
N LYS A 368 -9.14 -3.73 10.58
CA LYS A 368 -10.51 -3.66 10.03
C LYS A 368 -11.55 -3.09 11.02
N ARG A 369 -11.24 -3.04 12.32
CA ARG A 369 -12.12 -2.39 13.31
C ARG A 369 -12.07 -0.86 13.27
N VAL A 370 -11.17 -0.28 12.47
CA VAL A 370 -11.11 1.16 12.20
C VAL A 370 -11.88 1.44 10.90
N PRO A 371 -12.98 2.18 10.93
CA PRO A 371 -13.70 2.54 9.71
C PRO A 371 -12.87 3.50 8.85
N ARG A 372 -12.96 3.36 7.52
CA ARG A 372 -12.37 4.27 6.54
C ARG A 372 -13.43 5.24 6.06
N ILE A 373 -13.22 6.52 6.32
CA ILE A 373 -14.11 7.60 5.89
C ILE A 373 -13.44 8.29 4.70
N TYR A 374 -14.08 8.24 3.54
CA TYR A 374 -13.55 8.83 2.31
C TYR A 374 -13.92 10.30 2.22
N ILE A 375 -12.90 11.13 1.97
CA ILE A 375 -13.03 12.58 1.85
C ILE A 375 -12.77 12.98 0.39
N LYS A 376 -13.69 13.75 -0.18
CA LYS A 376 -13.58 14.35 -1.51
C LYS A 376 -14.09 15.78 -1.46
N ASP A 377 -13.34 16.73 -2.05
CA ASP A 377 -13.65 18.16 -2.03
C ASP A 377 -13.92 18.69 -0.61
N GLY A 378 -13.12 18.18 0.38
CA GLY A 378 -13.25 18.53 1.80
C GLY A 378 -14.49 17.97 2.50
N LYS A 379 -15.26 17.06 1.88
CA LYS A 379 -16.50 16.48 2.43
C LYS A 379 -16.44 14.97 2.50
N GLU A 380 -17.07 14.39 3.51
CA GLU A 380 -17.30 12.96 3.57
C GLU A 380 -18.18 12.49 2.41
N CYS A 381 -17.71 11.50 1.65
CA CYS A 381 -18.40 11.00 0.47
C CYS A 381 -18.66 9.48 0.49
N GLY A 382 -18.20 8.80 1.52
CA GLY A 382 -18.43 7.36 1.73
C GLY A 382 -17.72 6.83 2.95
N GLU A 383 -18.16 5.66 3.39
CA GLU A 383 -17.59 4.91 4.51
C GLU A 383 -17.36 3.46 4.11
N LEU A 384 -16.29 2.87 4.57
CA LEU A 384 -16.06 1.43 4.55
C LEU A 384 -15.90 0.95 6.00
N SER A 385 -16.95 0.30 6.49
CA SER A 385 -16.94 -0.49 7.73
C SER A 385 -16.86 -1.97 7.38
N TYR A 386 -16.10 -2.74 8.15
CA TYR A 386 -15.93 -4.19 7.92
C TYR A 386 -16.80 -5.02 8.87
N PHE A 387 -17.57 -4.37 9.74
CA PHE A 387 -18.45 -5.01 10.72
C PHE A 387 -19.93 -4.74 10.49
N ASP A 388 -20.27 -4.03 9.43
CA ASP A 388 -21.66 -3.74 9.03
C ASP A 388 -22.16 -4.74 7.98
#